data_5280b6552e40d10cbcf2adbbb85b0906
#
_entry.id   5280b6552e40d10cbcf2adbbb85b0906
#
_cell.length_a   1.000
_cell.length_b   1.000
_cell.length_c   1.000
_cell.angle_alpha   90.00
_cell.angle_beta   90.00
_cell.angle_gamma   90.00
#
_symmetry.space_group_name_H-M   'P 1'
#
loop_
_entity.id
_entity.type
_entity.pdbx_description
1 polymer ?
#
loop_
_entity_poly.entity_id
_entity_poly.type
_entity_poly.pdbx_seq_one_letter_code
_entity_poly.pdbx_strand_id
1 'polypeptide(L)'
;MIPENNRLQRIFFIFIGLILTCRTFGMDICDKVDEDKNYIDLVNPFVDSHRSRWFFFSSACRPFGMVSLSPDTDTEHSWGSGYLYDSKQIRCFSHVHNWQMSGVAVMPTVGEFKGHLGMNAYQSAFTHDGEIAKPGYHKVKLTDYDITAELTSTMRVGFHCYTFPKSDASYILFDTGAFLAHGPTAYSEVWKVSDKEIAGWEMMERTGRRPKDTPVYFYAQLSKPMDKVVSWREGRIESNSNPERISGKNAGMAVRFKTEKDEKVMLKVAISYVSVEQARKNMLTELSGWDFEQVKQSSFSEWNDWLGRIEVEGGSREQ
;
A
#
# COMPACT_ATOMS: atom_id res chain seq x y z
N MET A 1 31.93 -76.83 -16.02
CA MET A 1 32.30 -75.39 -16.00
C MET A 1 31.16 -74.66 -16.74
N ILE A 2 30.25 -74.05 -15.96
CA ILE A 2 29.14 -73.26 -16.48
C ILE A 2 29.56 -71.79 -16.21
N PRO A 3 29.49 -70.89 -17.19
CA PRO A 3 30.00 -69.52 -17.00
C PRO A 3 29.10 -68.68 -16.09
N GLU A 4 29.71 -67.98 -15.17
CA GLU A 4 29.13 -67.12 -14.15
C GLU A 4 28.47 -65.82 -14.65
N ASN A 5 28.19 -65.69 -15.95
CA ASN A 5 27.75 -64.40 -16.53
C ASN A 5 26.23 -64.17 -16.56
N ASN A 6 25.42 -65.06 -15.99
CA ASN A 6 23.95 -64.93 -16.05
C ASN A 6 23.29 -64.44 -14.76
N ARG A 7 24.04 -64.28 -13.66
CA ARG A 7 23.46 -63.77 -12.40
C ARG A 7 23.40 -62.23 -12.36
N LEU A 8 24.37 -61.56 -12.91
CA LEU A 8 24.43 -60.08 -12.90
C LEU A 8 23.38 -59.47 -13.87
N GLN A 9 23.10 -60.10 -15.00
CA GLN A 9 22.06 -59.61 -15.89
C GLN A 9 20.63 -59.75 -15.31
N ARG A 10 20.35 -60.76 -14.51
CA ARG A 10 19.03 -60.93 -13.87
C ARG A 10 18.80 -59.95 -12.73
N ILE A 11 19.84 -59.56 -12.02
CA ILE A 11 19.75 -58.53 -10.97
C ILE A 11 19.55 -57.15 -11.59
N PHE A 12 20.14 -56.87 -12.74
CA PHE A 12 20.01 -55.60 -13.43
C PHE A 12 18.58 -55.40 -14.02
N PHE A 13 17.93 -56.46 -14.51
CA PHE A 13 16.53 -56.38 -14.96
C PHE A 13 15.52 -56.28 -13.82
N ILE A 14 15.79 -56.84 -12.65
CA ILE A 14 14.92 -56.68 -11.47
C ILE A 14 15.02 -55.27 -10.88
N PHE A 15 16.20 -54.65 -10.91
CA PHE A 15 16.37 -53.26 -10.48
C PHE A 15 15.75 -52.22 -11.43
N ILE A 16 15.81 -52.46 -12.73
CA ILE A 16 15.15 -51.61 -13.73
C ILE A 16 13.61 -51.75 -13.64
N GLY A 17 13.08 -52.93 -13.38
CA GLY A 17 11.64 -53.18 -13.16
C GLY A 17 11.13 -52.51 -11.89
N LEU A 18 11.91 -52.43 -10.80
CA LEU A 18 11.52 -51.75 -9.56
C LEU A 18 11.61 -50.21 -9.69
N ILE A 19 12.51 -49.68 -10.52
CA ILE A 19 12.60 -48.22 -10.75
C ILE A 19 11.47 -47.72 -11.66
N LEU A 20 10.97 -48.55 -12.57
CA LEU A 20 9.82 -48.19 -13.41
C LEU A 20 8.46 -48.31 -12.70
N THR A 21 8.33 -49.14 -11.67
CA THR A 21 7.07 -49.25 -10.89
C THR A 21 6.94 -48.26 -9.76
N CYS A 22 8.01 -47.57 -9.32
CA CYS A 22 7.96 -46.49 -8.37
C CYS A 22 7.61 -45.10 -8.97
N ARG A 23 7.46 -44.98 -10.30
CA ARG A 23 7.08 -43.70 -10.95
C ARG A 23 5.61 -43.54 -11.22
N THR A 24 4.76 -44.49 -10.84
CA THR A 24 3.31 -44.41 -11.10
C THR A 24 2.44 -44.21 -9.84
N PHE A 25 3.05 -43.90 -8.68
CA PHE A 25 2.34 -43.42 -7.46
C PHE A 25 2.97 -42.14 -6.94
N GLY A 26 3.42 -41.26 -7.83
CA GLY A 26 3.48 -39.84 -7.53
C GLY A 26 2.06 -39.35 -7.74
N MET A 27 1.31 -39.17 -6.68
CA MET A 27 0.11 -38.34 -6.73
C MET A 27 0.58 -36.96 -7.22
N ASP A 28 0.37 -36.69 -8.51
CA ASP A 28 0.28 -35.32 -9.03
C ASP A 28 -0.98 -34.69 -8.39
N ILE A 29 -0.90 -34.40 -7.10
CA ILE A 29 -1.76 -33.39 -6.46
C ILE A 29 -1.04 -32.04 -6.67
N CYS A 30 -0.80 -31.73 -7.93
CA CYS A 30 -0.75 -30.37 -8.38
C CYS A 30 -2.07 -30.19 -9.11
N ASP A 31 -3.13 -29.90 -8.35
CA ASP A 31 -4.36 -29.42 -8.94
C ASP A 31 -3.94 -28.27 -9.86
N LYS A 32 -4.17 -28.47 -11.17
CA LYS A 32 -4.05 -27.39 -12.13
C LYS A 32 -4.98 -26.30 -11.62
N VAL A 33 -4.42 -25.25 -11.04
CA VAL A 33 -5.13 -23.99 -10.90
C VAL A 33 -5.63 -23.69 -12.30
N ASP A 34 -6.94 -23.62 -12.46
CA ASP A 34 -7.57 -23.31 -13.73
C ASP A 34 -7.07 -21.91 -14.12
N GLU A 35 -6.08 -21.84 -15.04
CA GLU A 35 -5.40 -20.59 -15.42
C GLU A 35 -6.37 -19.55 -15.97
N ASP A 36 -7.61 -19.93 -16.27
CA ASP A 36 -8.67 -19.06 -16.80
C ASP A 36 -9.55 -18.44 -15.70
N LYS A 37 -9.49 -18.91 -14.44
CA LYS A 37 -10.31 -18.36 -13.34
C LYS A 37 -9.65 -17.12 -12.71
N ASN A 38 -10.35 -16.00 -12.78
CA ASN A 38 -9.95 -14.75 -12.16
C ASN A 38 -10.68 -14.54 -10.82
N TYR A 39 -10.17 -15.14 -9.75
CA TYR A 39 -10.78 -15.10 -8.42
C TYR A 39 -10.83 -13.70 -7.81
N ILE A 40 -9.91 -12.80 -8.19
CA ILE A 40 -9.91 -11.41 -7.69
C ILE A 40 -11.17 -10.65 -8.12
N ASP A 41 -11.81 -11.01 -9.22
CA ASP A 41 -13.05 -10.38 -9.70
C ASP A 41 -14.28 -10.83 -8.90
N LEU A 42 -14.15 -11.89 -8.12
CA LEU A 42 -15.20 -12.37 -7.20
C LEU A 42 -15.16 -11.65 -5.85
N VAL A 43 -14.06 -10.98 -5.52
CA VAL A 43 -13.90 -10.27 -4.26
C VAL A 43 -14.47 -8.85 -4.39
N ASN A 44 -15.38 -8.48 -3.49
CA ASN A 44 -15.82 -7.11 -3.34
C ASN A 44 -15.16 -6.46 -2.12
N PRO A 45 -14.12 -5.62 -2.30
CA PRO A 45 -13.43 -4.96 -1.18
C PRO A 45 -14.30 -3.97 -0.39
N PHE A 46 -15.47 -3.60 -0.91
CA PHE A 46 -16.39 -2.70 -0.22
C PHE A 46 -17.32 -3.42 0.78
N VAL A 47 -17.29 -4.75 0.82
CA VAL A 47 -18.08 -5.51 1.81
C VAL A 47 -17.68 -5.06 3.21
N ASP A 48 -18.70 -4.83 4.06
CA ASP A 48 -18.56 -4.36 5.45
C ASP A 48 -17.91 -2.96 5.62
N SER A 49 -17.78 -2.19 4.55
CA SER A 49 -17.27 -0.81 4.64
C SER A 49 -18.37 0.23 4.93
N HIS A 50 -19.65 -0.17 4.92
CA HIS A 50 -20.78 0.65 5.30
C HIS A 50 -21.03 0.53 6.81
N ARG A 51 -20.70 1.58 7.58
CA ARG A 51 -20.89 1.63 9.05
C ARG A 51 -20.13 0.56 9.85
N SER A 52 -19.20 -0.15 9.24
CA SER A 52 -18.36 -1.06 10.00
C SER A 52 -17.46 -0.27 10.95
N ARG A 53 -17.37 -0.77 12.18
CA ARG A 53 -16.44 -0.23 13.17
C ARG A 53 -15.18 -1.07 13.33
N TRP A 54 -15.07 -2.17 12.58
CA TRP A 54 -13.98 -3.12 12.80
C TRP A 54 -12.87 -2.94 11.79
N PHE A 55 -13.00 -3.54 10.65
CA PHE A 55 -12.02 -3.49 9.58
C PHE A 55 -12.74 -3.52 8.25
N PHE A 56 -12.21 -2.79 7.30
CA PHE A 56 -12.45 -3.10 5.91
C PHE A 56 -11.14 -3.63 5.30
N PHE A 57 -11.27 -4.26 4.18
CA PHE A 57 -10.12 -4.74 3.43
C PHE A 57 -9.40 -3.57 2.75
N SER A 58 -8.14 -3.30 3.14
CA SER A 58 -7.30 -2.32 2.45
C SER A 58 -6.94 -2.82 1.07
N SER A 59 -7.62 -2.30 0.04
CA SER A 59 -7.61 -2.89 -1.30
C SER A 59 -6.23 -2.92 -1.95
N ALA A 60 -5.41 -1.87 -1.82
CA ALA A 60 -4.10 -1.78 -2.47
C ALA A 60 -2.99 -2.41 -1.62
N CYS A 61 -3.18 -3.65 -1.16
CA CYS A 61 -2.19 -4.40 -0.37
C CYS A 61 -1.87 -5.76 -1.00
N ARG A 62 -0.75 -6.34 -0.60
CA ARG A 62 -0.39 -7.73 -0.91
C ARG A 62 -0.98 -8.69 0.13
N PRO A 63 -1.20 -9.95 -0.21
CA PRO A 63 -1.50 -10.98 0.79
C PRO A 63 -0.44 -10.95 1.89
N PHE A 64 -0.87 -10.78 3.16
CA PHE A 64 0.03 -10.71 4.33
C PHE A 64 1.10 -9.60 4.29
N GLY A 65 0.92 -8.57 3.45
CA GLY A 65 1.83 -7.43 3.35
C GLY A 65 1.86 -6.60 4.63
N MET A 66 2.99 -5.95 4.90
CA MET A 66 3.13 -4.97 5.96
C MET A 66 2.40 -3.67 5.58
N VAL A 67 2.44 -3.29 4.30
CA VAL A 67 1.71 -2.14 3.77
C VAL A 67 0.25 -2.52 3.55
N SER A 68 -0.64 -1.73 4.15
CA SER A 68 -2.09 -1.80 3.98
C SER A 68 -2.57 -0.48 3.37
N LEU A 69 -2.18 -0.22 2.12
CA LEU A 69 -2.47 1.05 1.45
C LEU A 69 -3.93 1.17 1.04
N SER A 70 -4.58 2.28 1.40
CA SER A 70 -5.98 2.55 1.08
C SER A 70 -6.30 4.04 1.21
N PRO A 71 -7.41 4.53 0.60
CA PRO A 71 -7.97 5.82 0.95
C PRO A 71 -8.48 5.85 2.39
N ASP A 72 -8.34 7.00 3.04
CA ASP A 72 -8.94 7.34 4.33
C ASP A 72 -10.07 8.34 4.12
N THR A 73 -11.28 7.96 4.48
CA THR A 73 -12.47 8.81 4.36
C THR A 73 -12.97 9.27 5.73
N ASP A 74 -12.81 8.42 6.74
CA ASP A 74 -13.13 8.72 8.13
C ASP A 74 -11.97 8.34 9.04
N THR A 75 -11.45 9.29 9.76
CA THR A 75 -10.33 9.11 10.65
C THR A 75 -10.71 9.20 12.13
N GLU A 76 -11.97 9.47 12.46
CA GLU A 76 -12.39 9.79 13.83
C GLU A 76 -13.25 8.71 14.50
N HIS A 77 -14.09 8.00 13.75
CA HIS A 77 -15.15 7.16 14.34
C HIS A 77 -14.88 5.67 14.28
N SER A 78 -14.05 5.22 13.41
CA SER A 78 -13.85 3.80 13.16
C SER A 78 -12.63 3.27 13.88
N TRP A 79 -12.76 2.08 14.42
CA TRP A 79 -11.72 1.41 15.19
C TRP A 79 -10.49 0.99 14.38
N GLY A 80 -10.19 1.70 13.30
CA GLY A 80 -9.00 1.48 12.50
C GLY A 80 -9.24 1.24 11.01
N SER A 81 -10.49 1.37 10.53
CA SER A 81 -10.74 1.14 9.09
C SER A 81 -10.42 2.41 8.33
N GLY A 82 -10.43 3.49 8.45
CA GLY A 82 -10.16 4.66 7.60
C GLY A 82 -11.12 4.84 6.43
N TYR A 83 -11.60 3.78 5.80
CA TYR A 83 -12.53 3.88 4.66
C TYR A 83 -13.97 3.54 5.07
N LEU A 84 -14.88 4.48 4.80
CA LEU A 84 -16.34 4.29 4.91
C LEU A 84 -17.00 4.56 3.56
N TYR A 85 -17.77 3.60 3.06
CA TYR A 85 -18.41 3.67 1.75
C TYR A 85 -19.35 4.86 1.59
N ASP A 86 -20.10 5.24 2.65
CA ASP A 86 -21.04 6.36 2.61
C ASP A 86 -20.38 7.74 2.65
N SER A 87 -19.08 7.81 2.86
CA SER A 87 -18.37 9.07 2.92
C SER A 87 -18.38 9.79 1.57
N LYS A 88 -18.28 11.11 1.62
CA LYS A 88 -18.18 11.96 0.42
C LYS A 88 -16.80 12.62 0.29
N GLN A 89 -15.89 12.33 1.20
CA GLN A 89 -14.58 12.97 1.28
C GLN A 89 -13.48 11.93 1.43
N ILE A 90 -12.38 12.09 0.71
CA ILE A 90 -11.11 11.40 0.98
C ILE A 90 -10.21 12.41 1.67
N ARG A 91 -9.68 12.03 2.82
CA ARG A 91 -8.80 12.85 3.66
C ARG A 91 -7.32 12.65 3.33
N CYS A 92 -6.92 11.42 3.10
CA CYS A 92 -5.55 11.04 2.71
C CYS A 92 -5.49 9.60 2.21
N PHE A 93 -4.27 9.15 1.92
CA PHE A 93 -3.94 7.76 1.63
C PHE A 93 -2.86 7.33 2.63
N SER A 94 -3.20 6.43 3.57
CA SER A 94 -2.23 5.95 4.54
C SER A 94 -1.76 4.52 4.25
N HIS A 95 -0.61 4.16 4.83
CA HIS A 95 0.10 2.90 4.54
C HIS A 95 -0.06 1.85 5.62
N VAL A 96 -0.65 2.23 6.75
CA VAL A 96 -0.91 1.34 7.89
C VAL A 96 -2.36 1.47 8.28
N HIS A 97 -3.13 0.41 8.06
CA HIS A 97 -4.51 0.25 8.50
C HIS A 97 -4.59 -0.97 9.39
N ASN A 98 -4.41 -0.79 10.67
CA ASN A 98 -4.49 -1.86 11.64
C ASN A 98 -5.19 -1.35 12.89
N TRP A 99 -5.59 -2.23 13.76
CA TRP A 99 -6.28 -1.86 14.99
C TRP A 99 -5.49 -0.86 15.82
N GLN A 100 -6.02 0.37 15.92
CA GLN A 100 -5.38 1.49 16.63
C GLN A 100 -3.96 1.80 16.15
N MET A 101 -3.65 1.48 14.91
CA MET A 101 -2.42 1.85 14.24
C MET A 101 -2.75 2.48 12.90
N SER A 102 -2.13 3.59 12.64
CA SER A 102 -2.11 4.26 11.35
C SER A 102 -0.67 4.60 10.97
N GLY A 103 -0.47 5.14 9.83
CA GLY A 103 0.84 5.68 9.53
C GLY A 103 1.08 5.95 8.09
N VAL A 104 1.87 6.92 7.96
CA VAL A 104 2.37 7.64 6.79
C VAL A 104 1.23 8.04 5.87
N ALA A 105 0.50 9.07 6.30
CA ALA A 105 -0.55 9.69 5.50
C ALA A 105 0.05 10.58 4.43
N VAL A 106 -0.39 10.39 3.17
CA VAL A 106 -0.02 11.24 2.04
C VAL A 106 -1.26 11.74 1.32
N MET A 107 -1.20 12.95 0.75
CA MET A 107 -2.30 13.52 -0.02
C MET A 107 -1.78 14.37 -1.18
N PRO A 108 -2.14 14.04 -2.43
CA PRO A 108 -1.86 14.91 -3.58
C PRO A 108 -2.90 16.04 -3.64
N THR A 109 -2.43 17.26 -3.87
CA THR A 109 -3.29 18.45 -4.00
C THR A 109 -2.78 19.40 -5.07
N VAL A 110 -3.62 20.32 -5.52
CA VAL A 110 -3.25 21.45 -6.40
C VAL A 110 -3.79 22.76 -5.87
N GLY A 111 -3.15 23.86 -6.23
CA GLY A 111 -3.62 25.21 -5.92
C GLY A 111 -3.11 25.74 -4.60
N GLU A 112 -3.98 26.28 -3.77
CA GLU A 112 -3.61 26.86 -2.48
C GLU A 112 -3.13 25.79 -1.49
N PHE A 113 -1.98 26.02 -0.85
CA PHE A 113 -1.45 25.11 0.15
C PHE A 113 -2.24 25.16 1.46
N LYS A 114 -2.79 24.04 1.89
CA LYS A 114 -3.62 23.90 3.11
C LYS A 114 -3.11 22.84 4.09
N GLY A 115 -1.96 22.20 3.82
CA GLY A 115 -1.45 21.09 4.63
C GLY A 115 -1.34 21.40 6.12
N HIS A 116 -0.92 22.61 6.48
CA HIS A 116 -0.80 23.08 7.86
C HIS A 116 -2.13 23.19 8.63
N LEU A 117 -3.26 23.22 7.94
CA LEU A 117 -4.59 23.34 8.54
C LEU A 117 -5.24 21.98 8.86
N GLY A 118 -4.54 20.88 8.58
CA GLY A 118 -5.00 19.54 8.87
C GLY A 118 -5.93 18.91 7.81
N MET A 119 -6.24 17.63 8.00
CA MET A 119 -6.93 16.78 7.00
C MET A 119 -8.26 17.36 6.52
N ASN A 120 -9.05 17.98 7.39
CA ASN A 120 -10.33 18.57 7.00
C ASN A 120 -10.19 19.77 6.04
N ALA A 121 -9.04 20.41 6.00
CA ALA A 121 -8.79 21.56 5.12
C ALA A 121 -8.27 21.16 3.74
N TYR A 122 -7.56 20.05 3.65
CA TYR A 122 -6.99 19.55 2.38
C TYR A 122 -7.67 18.28 1.85
N GLN A 123 -8.72 17.77 2.49
CA GLN A 123 -9.53 16.67 1.96
C GLN A 123 -10.10 17.01 0.58
N SER A 124 -10.53 16.02 -0.16
CA SER A 124 -11.20 16.19 -1.46
C SER A 124 -12.49 15.41 -1.52
N ALA A 125 -13.50 16.01 -2.11
CA ALA A 125 -14.69 15.28 -2.49
C ALA A 125 -14.36 14.17 -3.50
N PHE A 126 -15.13 13.09 -3.46
CA PHE A 126 -15.10 12.00 -4.41
C PHE A 126 -16.48 11.39 -4.63
N THR A 127 -16.62 10.59 -5.69
CA THR A 127 -17.79 9.77 -5.96
C THR A 127 -17.35 8.34 -6.27
N HIS A 128 -18.25 7.38 -6.12
CA HIS A 128 -18.01 6.01 -6.55
C HIS A 128 -18.03 5.80 -8.06
N ASP A 129 -18.42 6.84 -8.83
CA ASP A 129 -18.37 6.80 -10.29
C ASP A 129 -16.90 6.70 -10.76
N GLY A 130 -16.55 5.57 -11.32
CA GLY A 130 -15.17 5.28 -11.74
C GLY A 130 -14.20 4.91 -10.63
N GLU A 131 -14.66 4.76 -9.38
CA GLU A 131 -13.88 4.14 -8.33
C GLU A 131 -13.72 2.64 -8.60
N ILE A 132 -12.52 2.14 -8.44
CA ILE A 132 -12.20 0.71 -8.60
C ILE A 132 -11.44 0.26 -7.36
N ALA A 133 -11.99 -0.73 -6.66
CA ALA A 133 -11.29 -1.44 -5.60
C ALA A 133 -11.22 -2.93 -5.95
N LYS A 134 -10.02 -3.47 -5.99
CA LYS A 134 -9.74 -4.91 -6.18
C LYS A 134 -8.65 -5.33 -5.21
N PRO A 135 -8.55 -6.61 -4.86
CA PRO A 135 -7.38 -7.10 -4.15
C PRO A 135 -6.08 -6.70 -4.86
N GLY A 136 -5.26 -5.88 -4.21
CA GLY A 136 -4.00 -5.37 -4.77
C GLY A 136 -4.07 -4.05 -5.52
N TYR A 137 -5.25 -3.41 -5.65
CA TYR A 137 -5.38 -2.17 -6.41
C TYR A 137 -6.54 -1.31 -5.93
N HIS A 138 -6.33 0.01 -5.92
CA HIS A 138 -7.39 0.99 -5.74
C HIS A 138 -7.22 2.16 -6.73
N LYS A 139 -8.33 2.64 -7.27
CA LYS A 139 -8.36 3.83 -8.12
C LYS A 139 -9.54 4.71 -7.71
N VAL A 140 -9.28 6.01 -7.54
CA VAL A 140 -10.32 6.98 -7.19
C VAL A 140 -9.97 8.36 -7.76
N LYS A 141 -10.99 9.17 -8.03
CA LYS A 141 -10.82 10.56 -8.47
C LYS A 141 -11.09 11.53 -7.32
N LEU A 142 -10.10 12.37 -7.03
CA LEU A 142 -10.21 13.51 -6.12
C LEU A 142 -10.78 14.68 -6.88
N THR A 143 -12.10 14.94 -6.72
CA THR A 143 -12.84 15.84 -7.61
C THR A 143 -12.50 17.30 -7.38
N ASP A 144 -12.18 17.71 -6.15
CA ASP A 144 -11.82 19.10 -5.83
C ASP A 144 -10.46 19.50 -6.41
N TYR A 145 -9.61 18.52 -6.70
CA TYR A 145 -8.27 18.73 -7.25
C TYR A 145 -8.12 18.26 -8.69
N ASP A 146 -9.14 17.62 -9.26
CA ASP A 146 -9.09 16.97 -10.57
C ASP A 146 -7.90 16.00 -10.70
N ILE A 147 -7.58 15.29 -9.63
CA ILE A 147 -6.49 14.30 -9.57
C ILE A 147 -7.07 12.89 -9.57
N THR A 148 -6.58 12.02 -10.43
CA THR A 148 -6.84 10.58 -10.33
C THR A 148 -5.72 9.93 -9.54
N ALA A 149 -6.06 9.23 -8.46
CA ALA A 149 -5.15 8.46 -7.64
C ALA A 149 -5.32 6.97 -7.94
N GLU A 150 -4.21 6.30 -8.26
CA GLU A 150 -4.12 4.86 -8.44
C GLU A 150 -3.09 4.33 -7.44
N LEU A 151 -3.44 3.25 -6.74
CA LEU A 151 -2.67 2.68 -5.65
C LEU A 151 -2.44 1.19 -5.87
N THR A 152 -1.25 0.73 -5.60
CA THR A 152 -0.87 -0.68 -5.47
C THR A 152 0.28 -0.81 -4.47
N SER A 153 0.78 -2.01 -4.21
CA SER A 153 1.91 -2.17 -3.29
C SER A 153 2.75 -3.42 -3.59
N THR A 154 3.94 -3.44 -3.01
CA THR A 154 4.66 -4.66 -2.67
C THR A 154 4.41 -5.02 -1.20
N MET A 155 5.17 -5.94 -0.63
CA MET A 155 5.00 -6.35 0.76
C MET A 155 5.21 -5.20 1.77
N ARG A 156 6.17 -4.29 1.48
CA ARG A 156 6.60 -3.22 2.40
C ARG A 156 6.66 -1.85 1.75
N VAL A 157 6.24 -1.71 0.49
CA VAL A 157 6.27 -0.43 -0.24
C VAL A 157 4.91 -0.15 -0.86
N GLY A 158 4.29 0.94 -0.47
CA GLY A 158 3.13 1.50 -1.17
C GLY A 158 3.58 2.18 -2.46
N PHE A 159 2.84 1.99 -3.53
CA PHE A 159 3.13 2.58 -4.83
C PHE A 159 1.91 3.33 -5.35
N HIS A 160 2.06 4.62 -5.52
CA HIS A 160 1.02 5.54 -5.95
C HIS A 160 1.34 6.05 -7.35
N CYS A 161 0.32 6.21 -8.17
CA CYS A 161 0.37 6.90 -9.44
C CYS A 161 -0.72 7.97 -9.46
N TYR A 162 -0.33 9.24 -9.44
CA TYR A 162 -1.24 10.37 -9.45
C TYR A 162 -1.24 11.02 -10.83
N THR A 163 -2.41 11.10 -11.47
CA THR A 163 -2.59 11.85 -12.71
C THR A 163 -3.08 13.25 -12.34
N PHE A 164 -2.24 14.25 -12.59
CA PHE A 164 -2.49 15.64 -12.23
C PHE A 164 -3.08 16.45 -13.38
N PRO A 165 -3.89 17.50 -13.09
CA PRO A 165 -4.19 18.54 -14.06
C PRO A 165 -2.94 19.43 -14.27
N LYS A 166 -3.02 20.35 -15.25
CA LYS A 166 -2.03 21.41 -15.37
C LYS A 166 -2.08 22.35 -14.18
N SER A 167 -0.96 22.53 -13.50
CA SER A 167 -0.87 23.41 -12.33
C SER A 167 0.58 23.92 -12.11
N ASP A 168 0.72 25.17 -11.73
CA ASP A 168 1.99 25.75 -11.25
C ASP A 168 2.24 25.46 -9.77
N ALA A 169 1.25 24.86 -9.06
CA ALA A 169 1.27 24.61 -7.62
C ALA A 169 0.64 23.24 -7.32
N SER A 170 1.33 22.18 -7.69
CA SER A 170 0.99 20.80 -7.33
C SER A 170 1.80 20.36 -6.14
N TYR A 171 1.19 19.60 -5.24
CA TYR A 171 1.82 19.13 -4.01
C TYR A 171 1.57 17.65 -3.78
N ILE A 172 2.48 17.00 -3.06
CA ILE A 172 2.23 15.79 -2.29
C ILE A 172 2.57 16.08 -0.85
N LEU A 173 1.58 15.98 0.02
CA LEU A 173 1.68 16.19 1.45
C LEU A 173 2.10 14.89 2.13
N PHE A 174 3.04 14.96 3.07
CA PHE A 174 3.36 13.95 4.07
C PHE A 174 2.91 14.50 5.41
N ASP A 175 1.69 14.15 5.83
CA ASP A 175 1.11 14.62 7.09
C ASP A 175 1.40 13.61 8.18
N THR A 176 2.55 13.74 8.82
CA THR A 176 2.98 12.84 9.89
C THR A 176 2.28 13.11 11.22
N GLY A 177 1.41 14.12 11.26
CA GLY A 177 0.49 14.38 12.37
C GLY A 177 -0.88 13.72 12.21
N ALA A 178 -1.18 13.23 11.01
CA ALA A 178 -2.44 12.54 10.72
C ALA A 178 -2.52 11.19 11.44
N PHE A 179 -3.73 10.80 11.82
CA PHE A 179 -3.96 9.52 12.52
C PHE A 179 -5.33 8.95 12.19
N LEU A 180 -5.47 7.65 12.43
CA LEU A 180 -6.74 6.92 12.34
C LEU A 180 -7.25 6.57 13.75
N ALA A 181 -8.55 6.75 13.96
CA ALA A 181 -9.25 6.35 15.18
C ALA A 181 -8.60 6.90 16.48
N HIS A 182 -8.23 6.03 17.39
CA HIS A 182 -7.80 6.37 18.74
C HIS A 182 -6.28 6.29 18.95
N GLY A 183 -5.50 6.40 17.91
CA GLY A 183 -4.03 6.31 17.99
C GLY A 183 -3.35 7.60 17.51
N PRO A 184 -3.51 8.73 18.21
CA PRO A 184 -2.90 9.98 17.77
C PRO A 184 -1.38 9.87 17.73
N THR A 185 -0.77 10.69 16.87
CA THR A 185 0.67 10.83 16.79
C THR A 185 1.17 11.71 17.93
N ALA A 186 2.02 11.16 18.79
CA ALA A 186 2.64 11.90 19.89
C ALA A 186 3.70 12.88 19.41
N TYR A 187 4.49 12.43 18.45
CA TYR A 187 5.63 13.14 17.90
C TYR A 187 6.02 12.57 16.55
N SER A 188 6.50 13.41 15.66
CA SER A 188 6.98 12.97 14.35
C SER A 188 8.16 13.82 13.89
N GLU A 189 8.87 13.31 12.91
CA GLU A 189 9.93 14.00 12.24
C GLU A 189 9.93 13.63 10.75
N VAL A 190 10.06 14.64 9.89
CA VAL A 190 10.14 14.45 8.44
C VAL A 190 11.21 15.38 7.87
N TRP A 191 11.97 14.89 6.88
CA TRP A 191 13.03 15.67 6.25
C TRP A 191 13.20 15.33 4.77
N LYS A 192 13.72 16.30 4.04
CA LYS A 192 14.15 16.13 2.67
C LYS A 192 15.51 15.43 2.65
N VAL A 193 15.62 14.37 1.87
CA VAL A 193 16.89 13.62 1.67
C VAL A 193 17.58 14.10 0.40
N SER A 194 16.81 14.29 -0.68
CA SER A 194 17.29 14.81 -1.98
C SER A 194 16.15 15.56 -2.68
N ASP A 195 16.35 15.96 -3.93
CA ASP A 195 15.30 16.59 -4.72
C ASP A 195 14.15 15.64 -5.14
N LYS A 196 14.30 14.35 -4.87
CA LYS A 196 13.27 13.32 -5.13
C LYS A 196 12.93 12.46 -3.91
N GLU A 197 13.53 12.72 -2.76
CA GLU A 197 13.44 11.79 -1.64
C GLU A 197 13.10 12.51 -0.33
N ILE A 198 12.16 11.94 0.39
CA ILE A 198 11.71 12.35 1.72
C ILE A 198 11.83 11.16 2.65
N ALA A 199 12.21 11.41 3.87
CA ALA A 199 12.24 10.39 4.91
C ALA A 199 11.65 10.93 6.22
N GLY A 200 11.24 10.04 7.10
CA GLY A 200 10.69 10.44 8.36
C GLY A 200 10.25 9.27 9.23
N TRP A 201 9.68 9.63 10.34
CA TRP A 201 9.03 8.69 11.25
C TRP A 201 7.95 9.40 12.07
N GLU A 202 7.01 8.63 12.55
CA GLU A 202 5.96 9.08 13.46
C GLU A 202 5.84 8.13 14.63
N MET A 203 5.60 8.64 15.80
CA MET A 203 5.40 7.90 17.04
C MET A 203 3.92 7.94 17.40
N MET A 204 3.25 6.83 17.27
CA MET A 204 1.87 6.69 17.74
C MET A 204 1.84 6.55 19.25
N GLU A 205 0.98 7.34 19.91
CA GLU A 205 0.76 7.24 21.35
C GLU A 205 0.21 5.86 21.73
N ARG A 206 0.62 5.39 22.90
CA ARG A 206 0.04 4.20 23.51
C ARG A 206 -1.47 4.34 23.72
N THR A 207 -2.16 3.23 23.60
CA THR A 207 -3.60 3.12 23.87
C THR A 207 -3.86 2.03 24.91
N GLY A 208 -5.09 1.91 25.39
CA GLY A 208 -5.46 0.82 26.32
C GLY A 208 -5.22 -0.59 25.76
N ARG A 209 -5.22 -0.74 24.43
CA ARG A 209 -5.01 -2.04 23.76
C ARG A 209 -3.62 -2.18 23.13
N ARG A 210 -2.95 -1.09 22.91
CA ARG A 210 -1.57 -1.01 22.46
C ARG A 210 -0.76 -0.24 23.51
N PRO A 211 -0.26 -0.92 24.57
CA PRO A 211 0.25 -0.26 25.76
C PRO A 211 1.64 0.36 25.59
N LYS A 212 2.25 0.26 24.42
CA LYS A 212 3.55 0.86 24.09
C LYS A 212 3.39 1.86 22.97
N ASP A 213 4.16 2.95 23.06
CA ASP A 213 4.36 3.86 21.94
C ASP A 213 4.99 3.07 20.78
N THR A 214 4.52 3.30 19.57
CA THR A 214 4.92 2.51 18.41
C THR A 214 5.39 3.43 17.28
N PRO A 215 6.67 3.37 16.91
CA PRO A 215 7.19 4.14 15.78
C PRO A 215 6.83 3.46 14.45
N VAL A 216 6.53 4.30 13.45
CA VAL A 216 6.49 3.92 12.05
C VAL A 216 7.50 4.79 11.32
N TYR A 217 8.48 4.15 10.72
CA TYR A 217 9.52 4.80 9.92
C TYR A 217 9.15 4.68 8.44
N PHE A 218 9.48 5.70 7.66
CA PHE A 218 9.27 5.66 6.23
C PHE A 218 10.42 6.27 5.43
N TYR A 219 10.51 5.82 4.20
CA TYR A 219 11.35 6.38 3.16
C TYR A 219 10.54 6.47 1.88
N ALA A 220 10.48 7.68 1.31
CA ALA A 220 9.66 7.97 0.13
C ALA A 220 10.51 8.46 -1.03
N GLN A 221 10.15 8.07 -2.26
CA GLN A 221 10.79 8.49 -3.48
C GLN A 221 9.76 8.93 -4.51
N LEU A 222 10.01 10.06 -5.17
CA LEU A 222 9.17 10.62 -6.24
C LEU A 222 9.78 10.34 -7.61
N SER A 223 8.95 10.11 -8.62
CA SER A 223 9.41 10.01 -10.02
C SER A 223 9.86 11.35 -10.59
N LYS A 224 9.35 12.46 -10.05
CA LYS A 224 9.61 13.84 -10.48
C LYS A 224 10.36 14.59 -9.38
N PRO A 225 11.36 15.43 -9.72
CA PRO A 225 12.03 16.27 -8.73
C PRO A 225 11.06 17.33 -8.19
N MET A 226 11.21 17.66 -6.91
CA MET A 226 10.49 18.74 -6.25
C MET A 226 11.22 20.10 -6.49
N ASP A 227 10.44 21.15 -6.72
CA ASP A 227 10.97 22.52 -6.85
C ASP A 227 11.34 23.08 -5.45
N LYS A 228 10.50 22.78 -4.47
CA LYS A 228 10.70 23.17 -3.07
C LYS A 228 9.88 22.30 -2.12
N VAL A 229 10.21 22.39 -0.84
CA VAL A 229 9.39 21.85 0.25
C VAL A 229 8.70 22.98 1.02
N VAL A 230 7.54 22.66 1.60
CA VAL A 230 6.82 23.50 2.56
C VAL A 230 6.59 22.63 3.78
N SER A 231 7.09 23.03 4.93
CA SER A 231 6.88 22.28 6.17
C SER A 231 6.03 23.07 7.16
N TRP A 232 5.40 22.35 8.05
CA TRP A 232 4.55 22.92 9.08
C TRP A 232 4.65 22.15 10.38
N ARG A 233 4.24 22.81 11.45
CA ARG A 233 4.10 22.24 12.78
C ARG A 233 3.02 22.98 13.54
N GLU A 234 2.16 22.27 14.27
CA GLU A 234 1.12 22.85 15.12
C GLU A 234 0.26 23.91 14.40
N GLY A 235 -0.16 23.63 13.17
CA GLY A 235 -1.01 24.50 12.37
C GLY A 235 -0.30 25.73 11.77
N ARG A 236 1.03 25.84 11.84
CA ARG A 236 1.81 26.98 11.31
C ARG A 236 2.82 26.52 10.28
N ILE A 237 2.86 27.24 9.17
CA ILE A 237 3.92 27.07 8.18
C ILE A 237 5.22 27.59 8.79
N GLU A 238 6.28 26.80 8.70
CA GLU A 238 7.60 27.26 9.11
C GLU A 238 8.15 28.27 8.09
N SER A 239 8.42 29.47 8.59
CA SER A 239 8.86 30.61 7.75
C SER A 239 10.34 30.60 7.40
N ASN A 240 11.11 29.68 7.97
CA ASN A 240 12.52 29.56 7.66
C ASN A 240 12.74 29.09 6.22
N SER A 241 13.64 29.75 5.53
CA SER A 241 13.84 29.67 4.08
C SER A 241 14.25 28.29 3.53
N ASN A 242 14.48 27.31 4.39
CA ASN A 242 14.70 25.91 3.99
C ASN A 242 14.50 24.94 5.16
N PRO A 243 13.25 24.59 5.53
CA PRO A 243 13.03 23.55 6.51
C PRO A 243 13.26 22.19 5.88
N GLU A 244 14.50 21.83 5.66
CA GLU A 244 14.87 20.50 5.17
C GLU A 244 14.52 19.41 6.21
N ARG A 245 14.22 19.81 7.45
CA ARG A 245 13.85 18.91 8.54
C ARG A 245 12.91 19.60 9.52
N ILE A 246 11.76 18.98 9.78
CA ILE A 246 10.76 19.45 10.75
C ILE A 246 10.43 18.33 11.70
N SER A 247 10.23 18.67 12.97
CA SER A 247 9.83 17.73 14.01
C SER A 247 8.90 18.36 15.02
N GLY A 248 8.09 17.54 15.67
CA GLY A 248 7.16 17.96 16.70
C GLY A 248 5.83 17.25 16.64
N LYS A 249 4.87 17.78 17.39
CA LYS A 249 3.49 17.35 17.31
C LYS A 249 2.83 17.98 16.09
N ASN A 250 1.99 17.23 15.38
CA ASN A 250 1.31 17.69 14.16
C ASN A 250 2.28 18.31 13.13
N ALA A 251 3.46 17.73 13.01
CA ALA A 251 4.42 18.12 11.98
C ALA A 251 4.07 17.48 10.64
N GLY A 252 4.54 18.11 9.56
CA GLY A 252 4.39 17.57 8.23
C GLY A 252 5.20 18.36 7.20
N MET A 253 5.35 17.78 6.02
CA MET A 253 6.07 18.36 4.90
C MET A 253 5.32 18.10 3.59
N ALA A 254 5.25 19.11 2.76
CA ALA A 254 4.76 18.96 1.39
C ALA A 254 5.90 19.19 0.41
N VAL A 255 5.98 18.35 -0.60
CA VAL A 255 6.80 18.58 -1.78
C VAL A 255 5.98 19.34 -2.82
N ARG A 256 6.55 20.38 -3.43
CA ARG A 256 5.91 21.17 -4.47
C ARG A 256 6.61 20.97 -5.80
N PHE A 257 5.82 20.92 -6.88
CA PHE A 257 6.28 20.85 -8.26
C PHE A 257 5.22 21.44 -9.20
N LYS A 258 5.58 21.65 -10.47
CA LYS A 258 4.62 22.01 -11.52
C LYS A 258 4.18 20.76 -12.25
N THR A 259 2.97 20.77 -12.78
CA THR A 259 2.45 19.68 -13.61
C THR A 259 1.83 20.20 -14.90
N GLU A 260 1.99 19.43 -15.96
CA GLU A 260 1.23 19.59 -17.18
C GLU A 260 -0.09 18.80 -17.11
N LYS A 261 -0.98 19.04 -18.06
CA LYS A 261 -2.26 18.32 -18.11
C LYS A 261 -2.03 16.82 -18.30
N ASP A 262 -2.73 16.02 -17.48
CA ASP A 262 -2.68 14.56 -17.49
C ASP A 262 -1.27 13.99 -17.17
N GLU A 263 -0.39 14.79 -16.54
CA GLU A 263 0.92 14.32 -16.12
C GLU A 263 0.82 13.34 -14.97
N LYS A 264 1.50 12.18 -15.13
CA LYS A 264 1.59 11.16 -14.09
C LYS A 264 2.83 11.40 -13.22
N VAL A 265 2.60 11.62 -11.94
CA VAL A 265 3.65 11.68 -10.92
C VAL A 265 3.49 10.48 -10.00
N MET A 266 4.52 9.65 -9.93
CA MET A 266 4.51 8.46 -9.09
C MET A 266 5.27 8.71 -7.79
N LEU A 267 4.77 8.04 -6.74
CA LEU A 267 5.34 8.08 -5.40
C LEU A 267 5.46 6.65 -4.86
N LYS A 268 6.62 6.30 -4.35
CA LYS A 268 6.87 5.10 -3.57
C LYS A 268 7.04 5.47 -2.11
N VAL A 269 6.41 4.75 -1.21
CA VAL A 269 6.56 4.92 0.24
C VAL A 269 6.83 3.57 0.87
N ALA A 270 8.06 3.33 1.27
CA ALA A 270 8.42 2.16 2.04
C ALA A 270 8.27 2.42 3.52
N ILE A 271 7.79 1.43 4.26
CA ILE A 271 7.63 1.50 5.71
C ILE A 271 8.51 0.48 6.44
N SER A 272 8.79 0.77 7.70
CA SER A 272 9.49 -0.11 8.63
C SER A 272 9.09 0.22 10.07
N TYR A 273 9.06 -0.80 10.93
CA TYR A 273 8.93 -0.62 12.39
C TYR A 273 10.30 -0.65 13.11
N VAL A 274 11.39 -0.59 12.35
CA VAL A 274 12.77 -0.72 12.89
C VAL A 274 13.55 0.59 12.73
N SER A 275 13.65 1.11 11.50
CA SER A 275 14.36 2.37 11.21
C SER A 275 14.06 2.87 9.80
N VAL A 276 14.44 4.12 9.52
CA VAL A 276 14.38 4.74 8.19
C VAL A 276 15.32 4.03 7.21
N GLU A 277 16.50 3.63 7.67
CA GLU A 277 17.46 2.87 6.84
C GLU A 277 16.87 1.53 6.41
N GLN A 278 16.12 0.87 7.30
CA GLN A 278 15.44 -0.37 6.95
C GLN A 278 14.30 -0.10 5.96
N ALA A 279 13.53 0.98 6.11
CA ALA A 279 12.52 1.37 5.13
C ALA A 279 13.15 1.63 3.75
N ARG A 280 14.27 2.35 3.69
CA ARG A 280 15.03 2.55 2.46
C ARG A 280 15.49 1.22 1.84
N LYS A 281 16.01 0.31 2.64
CA LYS A 281 16.43 -1.02 2.18
C LYS A 281 15.25 -1.82 1.62
N ASN A 282 14.08 -1.76 2.27
CA ASN A 282 12.85 -2.40 1.78
C ASN A 282 12.50 -1.89 0.37
N MET A 283 12.53 -0.58 0.15
CA MET A 283 12.26 0.01 -1.16
C MET A 283 13.24 -0.47 -2.23
N LEU A 284 14.53 -0.41 -1.96
CA LEU A 284 15.56 -0.80 -2.92
C LEU A 284 15.50 -2.30 -3.27
N THR A 285 15.05 -3.13 -2.32
CA THR A 285 14.93 -4.58 -2.52
C THR A 285 13.67 -4.95 -3.30
N GLU A 286 12.52 -4.30 -3.00
CA GLU A 286 11.24 -4.74 -3.52
C GLU A 286 10.77 -3.94 -4.75
N LEU A 287 11.16 -2.68 -4.85
CA LEU A 287 10.64 -1.75 -5.85
C LEU A 287 11.70 -0.77 -6.35
N SER A 288 12.70 -1.25 -7.07
CA SER A 288 13.74 -0.40 -7.65
C SER A 288 13.25 0.38 -8.88
N GLY A 289 12.36 -0.20 -9.70
CA GLY A 289 11.81 0.39 -10.92
C GLY A 289 10.57 1.27 -10.70
N TRP A 290 10.03 1.83 -11.78
CA TRP A 290 8.85 2.71 -11.80
C TRP A 290 7.71 2.15 -12.65
N ASP A 291 7.68 0.86 -12.93
CA ASP A 291 6.61 0.21 -13.68
C ASP A 291 5.43 -0.11 -12.77
N PHE A 292 4.49 0.84 -12.70
CA PHE A 292 3.29 0.72 -11.88
C PHE A 292 2.40 -0.45 -12.32
N GLU A 293 2.26 -0.63 -13.63
CA GLU A 293 1.40 -1.67 -14.18
C GLU A 293 1.96 -3.07 -13.87
N GLN A 294 3.27 -3.26 -13.98
CA GLN A 294 3.92 -4.52 -13.62
C GLN A 294 3.67 -4.88 -12.14
N VAL A 295 3.80 -3.90 -11.22
CA VAL A 295 3.55 -4.13 -9.79
C VAL A 295 2.10 -4.49 -9.53
N LYS A 296 1.14 -3.80 -10.17
CA LYS A 296 -0.28 -4.09 -10.09
C LYS A 296 -0.60 -5.50 -10.58
N GLN A 297 -0.11 -5.90 -11.75
CA GLN A 297 -0.33 -7.23 -12.29
C GLN A 297 0.29 -8.33 -11.42
N SER A 298 1.49 -8.09 -10.90
CA SER A 298 2.12 -8.99 -9.93
C SER A 298 1.29 -9.15 -8.66
N SER A 299 0.64 -8.06 -8.19
CA SER A 299 -0.28 -8.13 -7.05
C SER A 299 -1.53 -8.95 -7.35
N PHE A 300 -2.10 -8.76 -8.54
CA PHE A 300 -3.26 -9.53 -8.98
C PHE A 300 -2.97 -11.01 -9.07
N SER A 301 -1.83 -11.39 -9.66
CA SER A 301 -1.41 -12.79 -9.74
C SER A 301 -1.27 -13.40 -8.34
N GLU A 302 -0.59 -12.73 -7.42
CA GLU A 302 -0.39 -13.24 -6.06
C GLU A 302 -1.73 -13.39 -5.31
N TRP A 303 -2.64 -12.42 -5.42
CA TRP A 303 -3.98 -12.55 -4.82
C TRP A 303 -4.78 -13.68 -5.45
N ASN A 304 -4.72 -13.83 -6.78
CA ASN A 304 -5.42 -14.90 -7.49
C ASN A 304 -4.94 -16.29 -7.03
N ASP A 305 -3.63 -16.46 -6.86
CA ASP A 305 -3.03 -17.70 -6.35
C ASP A 305 -3.52 -18.04 -4.93
N TRP A 306 -3.63 -17.03 -4.07
CA TRP A 306 -4.12 -17.24 -2.70
C TRP A 306 -5.60 -17.52 -2.64
N LEU A 307 -6.41 -16.80 -3.40
CA LEU A 307 -7.87 -16.97 -3.45
C LEU A 307 -8.25 -18.31 -4.09
N GLY A 308 -7.49 -18.79 -5.08
CA GLY A 308 -7.72 -20.06 -5.76
C GLY A 308 -7.34 -21.31 -4.95
N ARG A 309 -6.81 -21.18 -3.71
CA ARG A 309 -6.46 -22.34 -2.86
C ARG A 309 -7.67 -23.06 -2.28
N ILE A 310 -8.81 -22.40 -2.21
CA ILE A 310 -10.07 -22.99 -1.75
C ILE A 310 -11.11 -22.66 -2.82
N GLU A 311 -11.58 -23.68 -3.50
CA GLU A 311 -12.62 -23.57 -4.51
C GLU A 311 -13.93 -24.09 -3.94
N VAL A 312 -15.02 -23.34 -4.15
CA VAL A 312 -16.37 -23.71 -3.73
C VAL A 312 -17.26 -23.74 -4.96
N GLU A 313 -17.97 -24.85 -5.16
CA GLU A 313 -18.93 -25.01 -6.23
C GLU A 313 -20.35 -24.97 -5.70
N GLY A 314 -21.27 -24.41 -6.50
CA GLY A 314 -22.69 -24.30 -6.14
C GLY A 314 -23.03 -23.02 -5.36
N GLY A 315 -24.27 -22.96 -4.89
CA GLY A 315 -24.76 -21.78 -4.18
C GLY A 315 -25.31 -20.67 -5.09
N SER A 316 -25.81 -19.59 -4.49
CA SER A 316 -26.20 -18.37 -5.17
C SER A 316 -25.04 -17.37 -5.17
N ARG A 317 -25.19 -16.25 -5.91
CA ARG A 317 -24.19 -15.19 -5.92
C ARG A 317 -23.97 -14.56 -4.53
N GLU A 318 -24.99 -14.57 -3.68
CA GLU A 318 -24.99 -14.01 -2.33
C GLU A 318 -24.29 -14.94 -1.32
N GLN A 319 -24.20 -16.23 -1.61
CA GLN A 319 -23.51 -17.25 -0.81
C GLN A 319 -22.02 -17.33 -1.11
#